data_4917ba6a8648afa1bd7cb6100d0278d2
#
_entry.id   4917ba6a8648afa1bd7cb6100d0278d2
#
_cell.length_a   1.000
_cell.length_b   1.000
_cell.length_c   1.000
_cell.angle_alpha   90.00
_cell.angle_beta   90.00
_cell.angle_gamma   90.00
#
_symmetry.space_group_name_H-M   'P 1'
#
loop_
_entity.id
_entity.type
_entity.pdbx_description
1 polymer ?
#
loop_
_entity_poly.entity_id
_entity_poly.type
_entity_poly.pdbx_seq_one_letter_code
_entity_poly.pdbx_strand_id
1 'polypeptide(L)'
;MLRPADAIQLILEHARRLETEEAVLAPTLAGRVLAEDVAAAVRLPPFATSAMDGYAVRAGDLGDGPVPIAFRLAAGDPPQPLPAGAAAGIATGAPMPPGGDAVVPVEDAEEVGGSLQAAAPQVGAHIRRAGGDVEEGDIIARAGRTLTPALLAAIAAVGTERVRVARRPRLAAISTGSELVRPGAPLGPGEIYESNLTALVAQATRAGAEVTAAEIVHDDRAAIEAAFAGALGADVVVSSGGVSVGPHDHVKPALDALGVREVFWRVAHKPGKPLWFGVAPAGALVFGVPGNPVSSLVCFELFVRPVLRAMQGSPEEPRPVARLARPISRLETRDHAVRCRLRPGPDGMELDPAGEQDSHMIVHASAADAIALVDAGTGEAPAGSLVEYLPL
;
A
#
# COMPACT_ATOMS: atom_id res chain seq x y z
N MET A 1 29.91 -8.95 -9.10
CA MET A 1 28.76 -8.50 -8.28
C MET A 1 27.58 -8.37 -9.22
N LEU A 2 26.41 -8.84 -8.77
CA LEU A 2 25.17 -8.69 -9.51
C LEU A 2 24.75 -7.21 -9.53
N ARG A 3 24.07 -6.78 -10.59
CA ARG A 3 23.37 -5.50 -10.59
C ARG A 3 22.10 -5.61 -9.73
N PRO A 4 21.60 -4.52 -9.14
CA PRO A 4 20.38 -4.57 -8.32
C PRO A 4 19.18 -5.20 -9.04
N ALA A 5 18.95 -4.85 -10.30
CA ALA A 5 17.87 -5.43 -11.11
C ALA A 5 17.97 -6.95 -11.26
N ASP A 6 19.18 -7.46 -11.57
CA ASP A 6 19.43 -8.90 -11.70
C ASP A 6 19.23 -9.62 -10.37
N ALA A 7 19.68 -8.99 -9.26
CA ALA A 7 19.48 -9.53 -7.91
C ALA A 7 17.99 -9.62 -7.53
N ILE A 8 17.21 -8.58 -7.81
CA ILE A 8 15.76 -8.57 -7.58
C ILE A 8 15.08 -9.68 -8.40
N GLN A 9 15.43 -9.82 -9.67
CA GLN A 9 14.87 -10.88 -10.53
C GLN A 9 15.16 -12.26 -9.97
N LEU A 10 16.42 -12.56 -9.61
CA LEU A 10 16.81 -13.84 -9.00
C LEU A 10 16.05 -14.11 -7.69
N ILE A 11 15.83 -13.10 -6.87
CA ILE A 11 15.06 -13.24 -5.63
C ILE A 11 13.60 -13.58 -5.97
N LEU A 12 12.99 -12.86 -6.91
CA LEU A 12 11.58 -13.05 -7.30
C LEU A 12 11.32 -14.44 -7.92
N GLU A 13 12.30 -15.04 -8.60
CA GLU A 13 12.21 -16.41 -9.10
C GLU A 13 12.00 -17.46 -7.99
N HIS A 14 12.41 -17.13 -6.76
CA HIS A 14 12.23 -18.00 -5.59
C HIS A 14 10.98 -17.63 -4.78
N ALA A 15 10.34 -16.50 -5.08
CA ALA A 15 9.12 -16.06 -4.39
C ALA A 15 7.93 -16.93 -4.80
N ARG A 16 7.40 -17.74 -3.88
CA ARG A 16 6.20 -18.54 -4.11
C ARG A 16 4.97 -17.77 -3.67
N ARG A 17 3.91 -17.83 -4.45
CA ARG A 17 2.61 -17.29 -4.02
C ARG A 17 2.14 -18.03 -2.77
N LEU A 18 1.65 -17.26 -1.82
CA LEU A 18 1.09 -17.78 -0.58
C LEU A 18 -0.33 -18.29 -0.80
N GLU A 19 -0.78 -19.12 0.12
CA GLU A 19 -2.17 -19.57 0.19
C GLU A 19 -3.12 -18.40 0.34
N THR A 20 -4.36 -18.63 -0.07
CA THR A 20 -5.44 -17.65 0.03
C THR A 20 -6.41 -18.06 1.12
N GLU A 21 -7.04 -17.08 1.76
CA GLU A 21 -8.05 -17.30 2.78
C GLU A 21 -9.30 -16.45 2.51
N GLU A 22 -10.45 -16.97 2.87
CA GLU A 22 -11.69 -16.21 2.85
C GLU A 22 -11.78 -15.38 4.14
N ALA A 23 -12.09 -14.10 4.00
CA ALA A 23 -12.21 -13.17 5.12
C ALA A 23 -13.54 -12.40 5.06
N VAL A 24 -14.15 -12.19 6.21
CA VAL A 24 -15.29 -11.28 6.33
C VAL A 24 -14.79 -9.86 6.11
N LEU A 25 -15.51 -9.09 5.30
CA LEU A 25 -15.18 -7.71 5.00
C LEU A 25 -15.19 -6.86 6.29
N ALA A 26 -14.04 -6.31 6.63
CA ALA A 26 -13.84 -5.52 7.83
C ALA A 26 -12.75 -4.47 7.62
N PRO A 27 -12.73 -3.37 8.39
CA PRO A 27 -11.68 -2.33 8.30
C PRO A 27 -10.26 -2.89 8.52
N THR A 28 -10.13 -3.98 9.28
CA THR A 28 -8.85 -4.67 9.55
C THR A 28 -8.22 -5.33 8.31
N LEU A 29 -8.98 -5.45 7.21
CA LEU A 29 -8.46 -5.93 5.93
C LEU A 29 -7.71 -4.85 5.15
N ALA A 30 -7.67 -3.60 5.60
CA ALA A 30 -6.86 -2.57 4.98
C ALA A 30 -5.40 -3.02 4.86
N GLY A 31 -4.81 -2.85 3.66
CA GLY A 31 -3.46 -3.31 3.35
C GLY A 31 -3.34 -4.79 2.95
N ARG A 32 -4.40 -5.61 3.05
CA ARG A 32 -4.41 -7.00 2.50
C ARG A 32 -4.51 -6.95 0.97
N VAL A 33 -4.08 -8.03 0.34
CA VAL A 33 -4.10 -8.16 -1.13
C VAL A 33 -5.22 -9.11 -1.53
N LEU A 34 -6.10 -8.66 -2.45
CA LEU A 34 -7.14 -9.50 -3.03
C LEU A 34 -6.54 -10.68 -3.80
N ALA A 35 -7.06 -11.86 -3.59
CA ALA A 35 -6.65 -13.07 -4.29
C ALA A 35 -7.52 -13.39 -5.51
N GLU A 36 -8.73 -12.83 -5.57
CA GLU A 36 -9.71 -13.00 -6.64
C GLU A 36 -10.33 -11.65 -7.03
N ASP A 37 -10.90 -11.59 -8.22
CA ASP A 37 -11.69 -10.45 -8.68
C ASP A 37 -12.95 -10.31 -7.82
N VAL A 38 -13.34 -9.08 -7.53
CA VAL A 38 -14.59 -8.77 -6.83
C VAL A 38 -15.55 -8.14 -7.81
N ALA A 39 -16.67 -8.80 -8.03
CA ALA A 39 -17.78 -8.29 -8.83
C ALA A 39 -18.84 -7.63 -7.94
N ALA A 40 -19.55 -6.65 -8.47
CA ALA A 40 -20.69 -6.03 -7.81
C ALA A 40 -21.83 -7.04 -7.65
N ALA A 41 -22.26 -7.30 -6.40
CA ALA A 41 -23.38 -8.18 -6.13
C ALA A 41 -24.74 -7.52 -6.44
N VAL A 42 -24.76 -6.18 -6.45
CA VAL A 42 -25.92 -5.37 -6.82
C VAL A 42 -25.45 -4.15 -7.58
N ARG A 43 -26.31 -3.59 -8.43
CA ARG A 43 -26.05 -2.29 -9.05
C ARG A 43 -26.02 -1.17 -8.01
N LEU A 44 -25.31 -0.09 -8.27
CA LEU A 44 -25.22 1.08 -7.41
C LEU A 44 -25.53 2.38 -8.21
N PRO A 45 -26.48 3.23 -7.80
CA PRO A 45 -27.50 2.95 -6.79
C PRO A 45 -28.44 1.79 -7.19
N PRO A 46 -29.04 1.06 -6.25
CA PRO A 46 -29.91 -0.08 -6.58
C PRO A 46 -31.21 0.31 -7.25
N PHE A 47 -31.65 1.57 -7.11
CA PHE A 47 -32.83 2.17 -7.72
C PHE A 47 -32.56 3.64 -8.05
N ALA A 48 -33.41 4.24 -8.89
CA ALA A 48 -33.30 5.67 -9.17
C ALA A 48 -33.57 6.50 -7.92
N THR A 49 -32.72 7.48 -7.60
CA THR A 49 -32.78 8.32 -6.42
C THR A 49 -32.72 9.80 -6.76
N SER A 50 -33.26 10.64 -5.87
CA SER A 50 -33.04 12.08 -5.98
C SER A 50 -31.58 12.44 -5.70
N ALA A 51 -31.03 13.30 -6.54
CA ALA A 51 -29.70 13.89 -6.33
C ALA A 51 -29.70 15.12 -5.41
N MET A 52 -30.88 15.72 -5.18
CA MET A 52 -31.09 16.96 -4.43
C MET A 52 -32.26 16.82 -3.48
N ASP A 53 -32.29 17.64 -2.44
CA ASP A 53 -33.49 17.89 -1.66
C ASP A 53 -34.45 18.76 -2.49
N GLY A 54 -35.72 18.41 -2.54
CA GLY A 54 -36.64 19.12 -3.41
C GLY A 54 -38.00 18.41 -3.60
N TYR A 55 -38.46 18.41 -4.82
CA TYR A 55 -39.79 17.89 -5.19
C TYR A 55 -39.67 16.99 -6.42
N ALA A 56 -40.02 15.72 -6.26
CA ALA A 56 -40.17 14.81 -7.40
C ALA A 56 -41.50 15.15 -8.12
N VAL A 57 -41.38 15.31 -9.43
CA VAL A 57 -42.51 15.73 -10.30
C VAL A 57 -42.52 14.91 -11.57
N ARG A 58 -43.65 14.95 -12.27
CA ARG A 58 -43.67 14.69 -13.70
C ARG A 58 -43.49 16.04 -14.41
N ALA A 59 -42.43 16.21 -15.17
CA ALA A 59 -42.04 17.48 -15.75
C ALA A 59 -43.17 18.13 -16.55
N GLY A 60 -43.98 17.31 -17.25
CA GLY A 60 -45.13 17.77 -18.03
C GLY A 60 -46.35 18.23 -17.22
N ASP A 61 -46.38 18.00 -15.91
CA ASP A 61 -47.48 18.46 -15.06
C ASP A 61 -47.22 19.86 -14.48
N LEU A 62 -46.04 20.43 -14.69
CA LEU A 62 -45.66 21.78 -14.24
C LEU A 62 -45.74 22.78 -15.42
N GLY A 63 -46.10 24.04 -15.09
CA GLY A 63 -46.19 25.16 -16.06
C GLY A 63 -47.53 25.86 -16.10
N ASP A 64 -48.65 25.14 -15.83
CA ASP A 64 -50.02 25.70 -15.85
C ASP A 64 -50.52 26.17 -14.49
N GLY A 65 -49.68 26.19 -13.47
CA GLY A 65 -50.02 26.65 -12.12
C GLY A 65 -49.45 25.73 -11.02
N PRO A 66 -49.75 26.02 -9.73
CA PRO A 66 -49.27 25.22 -8.62
C PRO A 66 -49.88 23.81 -8.63
N VAL A 67 -49.07 22.78 -8.31
CA VAL A 67 -49.50 21.39 -8.18
C VAL A 67 -49.48 20.96 -6.72
N PRO A 68 -50.47 20.15 -6.23
CA PRO A 68 -50.51 19.72 -4.85
C PRO A 68 -49.34 18.80 -4.49
N ILE A 69 -48.81 18.94 -3.28
CA ILE A 69 -47.80 18.02 -2.72
C ILE A 69 -48.56 16.86 -2.05
N ALA A 70 -48.54 15.67 -2.69
CA ALA A 70 -49.31 14.52 -2.27
C ALA A 70 -48.71 13.82 -1.04
N PHE A 71 -47.38 13.74 -0.94
CA PHE A 71 -46.67 13.10 0.15
C PHE A 71 -45.19 13.57 0.18
N ARG A 72 -44.43 13.08 1.16
CA ARG A 72 -42.98 13.32 1.27
C ARG A 72 -42.26 11.99 1.41
N LEU A 73 -41.05 11.88 0.82
CA LEU A 73 -40.17 10.71 0.86
C LEU A 73 -38.83 11.10 1.45
N ALA A 74 -38.42 10.36 2.44
CA ALA A 74 -37.04 10.40 2.98
C ALA A 74 -36.21 9.23 2.42
N ALA A 75 -34.90 9.31 2.59
CA ALA A 75 -34.03 8.18 2.33
C ALA A 75 -34.41 7.00 3.26
N GLY A 76 -34.61 5.82 2.67
CA GLY A 76 -35.06 4.63 3.38
C GLY A 76 -36.58 4.38 3.34
N ASP A 77 -37.38 5.36 2.91
CA ASP A 77 -38.81 5.15 2.70
C ASP A 77 -39.07 4.25 1.48
N PRO A 78 -40.12 3.42 1.50
CA PRO A 78 -40.53 2.69 0.31
C PRO A 78 -41.08 3.66 -0.75
N PRO A 79 -40.79 3.43 -2.05
CA PRO A 79 -41.30 4.28 -3.11
C PRO A 79 -42.84 4.19 -3.18
N GLN A 80 -43.50 5.33 -3.34
CA GLN A 80 -44.95 5.43 -3.53
C GLN A 80 -45.26 6.00 -4.92
N PRO A 81 -46.25 5.52 -5.67
CA PRO A 81 -46.61 6.08 -6.97
C PRO A 81 -47.00 7.56 -6.85
N LEU A 82 -46.45 8.39 -7.73
CA LEU A 82 -46.80 9.81 -7.83
C LEU A 82 -48.14 9.96 -8.57
N PRO A 83 -49.18 10.53 -7.93
CA PRO A 83 -50.42 10.81 -8.62
C PRO A 83 -50.23 11.77 -9.80
N ALA A 84 -51.05 11.67 -10.83
CA ALA A 84 -51.04 12.60 -11.94
C ALA A 84 -51.42 14.01 -11.45
N GLY A 85 -50.71 15.03 -11.94
CA GLY A 85 -50.90 16.42 -11.55
C GLY A 85 -50.47 16.75 -10.12
N ALA A 86 -49.60 15.91 -9.49
CA ALA A 86 -49.10 16.14 -8.13
C ALA A 86 -47.58 16.12 -8.09
N ALA A 87 -47.02 16.70 -7.03
CA ALA A 87 -45.61 16.60 -6.65
C ALA A 87 -45.44 15.76 -5.38
N ALA A 88 -44.25 15.25 -5.14
CA ALA A 88 -43.84 14.66 -3.88
C ALA A 88 -42.61 15.36 -3.33
N GLY A 89 -42.63 15.82 -2.09
CA GLY A 89 -41.40 16.26 -1.42
C GLY A 89 -40.42 15.10 -1.35
N ILE A 90 -39.16 15.32 -1.69
CA ILE A 90 -38.18 14.24 -1.74
C ILE A 90 -36.83 14.72 -1.18
N ALA A 91 -36.26 13.90 -0.30
CA ALA A 91 -34.92 14.13 0.21
C ALA A 91 -33.85 13.52 -0.72
N THR A 92 -32.66 14.08 -0.67
CA THR A 92 -31.48 13.51 -1.35
C THR A 92 -31.28 12.04 -0.98
N GLY A 93 -31.13 11.17 -1.98
CA GLY A 93 -30.98 9.73 -1.79
C GLY A 93 -32.26 8.95 -1.61
N ALA A 94 -33.41 9.62 -1.46
CA ALA A 94 -34.73 8.96 -1.44
C ALA A 94 -35.07 8.35 -2.82
N PRO A 95 -35.80 7.22 -2.86
CA PRO A 95 -36.20 6.58 -4.10
C PRO A 95 -37.15 7.47 -4.91
N MET A 96 -36.93 7.54 -6.22
CA MET A 96 -37.82 8.25 -7.13
C MET A 96 -39.21 7.56 -7.10
N PRO A 97 -40.30 8.34 -6.91
CA PRO A 97 -41.62 7.78 -6.97
C PRO A 97 -41.94 7.31 -8.39
N PRO A 98 -42.53 6.10 -8.57
CA PRO A 98 -43.03 5.67 -9.88
C PRO A 98 -43.95 6.72 -10.48
N GLY A 99 -43.68 7.14 -11.70
CA GLY A 99 -44.43 8.21 -12.39
C GLY A 99 -43.79 9.59 -12.31
N GLY A 100 -42.82 9.81 -11.41
CA GLY A 100 -41.97 10.99 -11.41
C GLY A 100 -40.81 10.81 -12.37
N ASP A 101 -40.48 11.86 -13.13
CA ASP A 101 -39.44 11.85 -14.19
C ASP A 101 -38.40 12.98 -14.05
N ALA A 102 -38.56 13.86 -13.04
CA ALA A 102 -37.60 14.90 -12.68
C ALA A 102 -37.71 15.28 -11.21
N VAL A 103 -36.67 15.96 -10.69
CA VAL A 103 -36.67 16.60 -9.40
C VAL A 103 -36.42 18.10 -9.59
N VAL A 104 -37.25 18.93 -8.91
CA VAL A 104 -37.03 20.37 -8.78
C VAL A 104 -36.33 20.60 -7.44
N PRO A 105 -35.10 21.18 -7.40
CA PRO A 105 -34.43 21.53 -6.14
C PRO A 105 -35.29 22.48 -5.29
N VAL A 106 -35.11 22.41 -3.96
CA VAL A 106 -35.87 23.29 -3.04
C VAL A 106 -35.57 24.76 -3.30
N GLU A 107 -34.37 25.09 -3.79
CA GLU A 107 -33.94 26.44 -4.14
C GLU A 107 -34.66 27.03 -5.35
N ASP A 108 -35.18 26.16 -6.26
CA ASP A 108 -35.88 26.53 -7.50
C ASP A 108 -37.42 26.37 -7.36
N ALA A 109 -37.89 26.20 -6.13
CA ALA A 109 -39.28 25.87 -5.84
C ALA A 109 -39.86 26.76 -4.77
N GLU A 110 -41.18 27.09 -4.89
CA GLU A 110 -41.95 27.76 -3.84
C GLU A 110 -43.08 26.86 -3.39
N GLU A 111 -43.14 26.62 -2.08
CA GLU A 111 -44.27 25.86 -1.46
C GLU A 111 -45.24 26.84 -0.82
N VAL A 112 -46.47 26.88 -1.34
CA VAL A 112 -47.53 27.74 -0.82
C VAL A 112 -48.79 26.93 -0.60
N GLY A 113 -49.28 26.91 0.66
CA GLY A 113 -50.55 26.27 1.00
C GLY A 113 -50.60 24.76 0.69
N GLY A 114 -49.46 24.06 0.76
CA GLY A 114 -49.38 22.62 0.46
C GLY A 114 -49.29 22.31 -1.04
N SER A 115 -49.05 23.30 -1.87
CA SER A 115 -48.83 23.18 -3.33
C SER A 115 -47.45 23.68 -3.72
N LEU A 116 -46.88 23.04 -4.71
CA LEU A 116 -45.60 23.41 -5.32
C LEU A 116 -45.83 24.35 -6.50
N GLN A 117 -45.09 25.46 -6.51
CA GLN A 117 -44.96 26.34 -7.65
C GLN A 117 -43.51 26.35 -8.10
N ALA A 118 -43.25 25.95 -9.36
CA ALA A 118 -41.91 25.91 -9.96
C ALA A 118 -41.99 25.93 -11.46
N ALA A 119 -40.89 26.28 -12.12
CA ALA A 119 -40.72 26.09 -13.54
C ALA A 119 -40.64 24.60 -13.91
N ALA A 120 -41.14 24.21 -15.07
CA ALA A 120 -41.02 22.82 -15.53
C ALA A 120 -39.57 22.43 -15.74
N PRO A 121 -39.05 21.42 -15.07
CA PRO A 121 -37.67 20.94 -15.24
C PRO A 121 -37.56 20.12 -16.54
N GLN A 122 -36.31 19.87 -16.93
CA GLN A 122 -36.06 18.88 -18.00
C GLN A 122 -36.29 17.45 -17.43
N VAL A 123 -36.83 16.56 -18.24
CA VAL A 123 -36.96 15.13 -17.91
C VAL A 123 -35.60 14.55 -17.57
N GLY A 124 -35.49 13.87 -16.45
CA GLY A 124 -34.25 13.33 -15.92
C GLY A 124 -33.42 14.29 -15.07
N ALA A 125 -33.87 15.55 -14.89
CA ALA A 125 -33.16 16.53 -14.07
C ALA A 125 -33.06 16.05 -12.62
N HIS A 126 -31.85 16.15 -12.06
CA HIS A 126 -31.51 15.82 -10.67
C HIS A 126 -31.91 14.40 -10.21
N ILE A 127 -31.94 13.44 -11.14
CA ILE A 127 -32.13 12.01 -10.86
C ILE A 127 -30.82 11.27 -11.02
N ARG A 128 -30.38 10.55 -9.99
CA ARG A 128 -29.35 9.53 -10.09
C ARG A 128 -30.00 8.24 -10.59
N ARG A 129 -29.58 7.75 -11.74
CA ARG A 129 -30.14 6.53 -12.33
C ARG A 129 -29.70 5.30 -11.56
N ALA A 130 -30.54 4.28 -11.48
CA ALA A 130 -30.12 2.96 -11.05
C ALA A 130 -28.93 2.48 -11.88
N GLY A 131 -27.93 1.89 -11.24
CA GLY A 131 -26.69 1.43 -11.92
C GLY A 131 -25.79 2.54 -12.46
N GLY A 132 -26.05 3.81 -12.09
CA GLY A 132 -25.28 4.94 -12.63
C GLY A 132 -23.80 4.99 -12.21
N ASP A 133 -23.43 4.27 -11.16
CA ASP A 133 -22.04 4.12 -10.68
C ASP A 133 -21.46 2.77 -11.14
N VAL A 134 -22.19 1.67 -10.87
CA VAL A 134 -21.80 0.31 -11.27
C VAL A 134 -23.04 -0.56 -11.51
N GLU A 135 -23.00 -1.43 -12.51
CA GLU A 135 -24.03 -2.44 -12.75
C GLU A 135 -23.68 -3.76 -12.02
N GLU A 136 -24.71 -4.56 -11.77
CA GLU A 136 -24.56 -5.90 -11.20
C GLU A 136 -23.67 -6.78 -12.09
N GLY A 137 -22.67 -7.43 -11.51
CA GLY A 137 -21.68 -8.26 -12.20
C GLY A 137 -20.45 -7.52 -12.71
N ASP A 138 -20.44 -6.19 -12.69
CA ASP A 138 -19.23 -5.43 -13.06
C ASP A 138 -18.07 -5.70 -12.08
N ILE A 139 -16.88 -5.82 -12.61
CA ILE A 139 -15.67 -6.02 -11.81
C ILE A 139 -15.23 -4.69 -11.21
N ILE A 140 -15.39 -4.54 -9.89
CA ILE A 140 -14.99 -3.35 -9.13
C ILE A 140 -13.55 -3.41 -8.63
N ALA A 141 -13.01 -4.62 -8.49
CA ALA A 141 -11.60 -4.81 -8.12
C ALA A 141 -11.04 -6.09 -8.74
N ARG A 142 -9.80 -6.00 -9.22
CA ARG A 142 -9.06 -7.15 -9.75
C ARG A 142 -8.23 -7.82 -8.65
N ALA A 143 -7.99 -9.12 -8.80
CA ALA A 143 -6.99 -9.84 -8.01
C ALA A 143 -5.63 -9.12 -8.04
N GLY A 144 -4.89 -9.20 -6.94
CA GLY A 144 -3.61 -8.53 -6.75
C GLY A 144 -3.69 -7.08 -6.25
N ARG A 145 -4.88 -6.46 -6.24
CA ARG A 145 -5.03 -5.13 -5.68
C ARG A 145 -4.97 -5.14 -4.15
N THR A 146 -4.28 -4.16 -3.60
CA THR A 146 -4.27 -3.90 -2.16
C THR A 146 -5.59 -3.23 -1.75
N LEU A 147 -6.22 -3.75 -0.70
CA LEU A 147 -7.43 -3.20 -0.11
C LEU A 147 -7.15 -1.86 0.56
N THR A 148 -7.50 -0.77 -0.11
CA THR A 148 -7.49 0.59 0.44
C THR A 148 -8.79 0.88 1.16
N PRO A 149 -8.88 1.90 2.04
CA PRO A 149 -10.13 2.32 2.66
C PRO A 149 -11.24 2.58 1.64
N ALA A 150 -10.93 3.25 0.51
CA ALA A 150 -11.89 3.50 -0.55
C ALA A 150 -12.38 2.22 -1.22
N LEU A 151 -11.49 1.25 -1.47
CA LEU A 151 -11.86 -0.03 -2.06
C LEU A 151 -12.71 -0.88 -1.10
N LEU A 152 -12.40 -0.89 0.19
CA LEU A 152 -13.23 -1.54 1.21
C LEU A 152 -14.64 -0.96 1.24
N ALA A 153 -14.77 0.38 1.17
CA ALA A 153 -16.07 1.05 1.11
C ALA A 153 -16.84 0.70 -0.17
N ALA A 154 -16.16 0.65 -1.33
CA ALA A 154 -16.79 0.26 -2.60
C ALA A 154 -17.31 -1.20 -2.56
N ILE A 155 -16.50 -2.14 -2.03
CA ILE A 155 -16.87 -3.55 -1.86
C ILE A 155 -18.09 -3.69 -0.94
N ALA A 156 -18.12 -2.94 0.17
CA ALA A 156 -19.27 -2.91 1.09
C ALA A 156 -20.53 -2.33 0.42
N ALA A 157 -20.38 -1.25 -0.35
CA ALA A 157 -21.50 -0.57 -1.01
C ALA A 157 -22.23 -1.46 -2.02
N VAL A 158 -21.52 -2.40 -2.68
CA VAL A 158 -22.10 -3.36 -3.61
C VAL A 158 -22.58 -4.65 -2.96
N GLY A 159 -22.64 -4.71 -1.61
CA GLY A 159 -23.24 -5.81 -0.86
C GLY A 159 -22.35 -7.03 -0.67
N THR A 160 -21.06 -6.97 -0.95
CA THR A 160 -20.13 -8.08 -0.78
C THR A 160 -19.73 -8.22 0.69
N GLU A 161 -20.10 -9.33 1.32
CA GLU A 161 -19.80 -9.62 2.74
C GLU A 161 -18.42 -10.25 2.94
N ARG A 162 -17.94 -11.03 1.97
CA ARG A 162 -16.69 -11.81 2.07
C ARG A 162 -15.83 -11.59 0.86
N VAL A 163 -14.52 -11.59 1.08
CA VAL A 163 -13.52 -11.48 0.03
C VAL A 163 -12.44 -12.55 0.23
N ARG A 164 -11.85 -13.00 -0.86
CA ARG A 164 -10.68 -13.86 -0.80
C ARG A 164 -9.43 -13.02 -0.86
N VAL A 165 -8.54 -13.19 0.12
CA VAL A 165 -7.28 -12.44 0.25
C VAL A 165 -6.09 -13.39 0.35
N ALA A 166 -4.92 -12.93 -0.06
CA ALA A 166 -3.69 -13.67 0.18
C ALA A 166 -3.37 -13.70 1.69
N ARG A 167 -2.86 -14.83 2.21
CA ARG A 167 -2.32 -14.92 3.55
C ARG A 167 -1.16 -13.92 3.72
N ARG A 168 -1.01 -13.34 4.90
CA ARG A 168 0.14 -12.49 5.19
C ARG A 168 1.44 -13.31 5.16
N PRO A 169 2.52 -12.81 4.53
CA PRO A 169 3.84 -13.43 4.64
C PRO A 169 4.28 -13.42 6.11
N ARG A 170 4.75 -14.55 6.62
CA ARG A 170 5.35 -14.67 7.94
C ARG A 170 6.82 -14.29 7.85
N LEU A 171 7.26 -13.31 8.63
CA LEU A 171 8.63 -12.83 8.63
C LEU A 171 9.25 -12.92 10.03
N ALA A 172 10.46 -13.50 10.08
CA ALA A 172 11.31 -13.46 11.27
C ALA A 172 12.48 -12.48 11.01
N ALA A 173 12.75 -11.61 11.99
CA ALA A 173 13.85 -10.65 11.96
C ALA A 173 14.87 -10.96 13.06
N ILE A 174 16.15 -10.97 12.70
CA ILE A 174 17.26 -11.24 13.62
C ILE A 174 18.28 -10.11 13.48
N SER A 175 18.73 -9.54 14.60
CA SER A 175 19.85 -8.59 14.62
C SER A 175 21.02 -9.24 15.37
N THR A 176 22.18 -9.35 14.72
CA THR A 176 23.37 -9.99 15.32
C THR A 176 24.44 -8.96 15.64
N GLY A 177 24.99 -9.06 16.84
CA GLY A 177 26.07 -8.21 17.30
C GLY A 177 26.19 -8.28 18.82
N SER A 178 27.41 -8.50 19.33
CA SER A 178 27.68 -8.53 20.77
C SER A 178 27.67 -7.14 21.39
N GLU A 179 27.76 -6.09 20.58
CA GLU A 179 27.66 -4.69 20.98
C GLU A 179 26.21 -4.19 21.13
N LEU A 180 25.22 -4.98 20.70
CA LEU A 180 23.84 -4.53 20.60
C LEU A 180 23.08 -4.65 21.93
N VAL A 181 22.50 -3.53 22.35
CA VAL A 181 21.68 -3.42 23.56
C VAL A 181 20.29 -2.93 23.20
N ARG A 182 19.28 -3.44 23.87
CA ARG A 182 17.90 -2.96 23.70
C ARG A 182 17.76 -1.50 24.11
N PRO A 183 17.02 -0.67 23.35
CA PRO A 183 16.69 0.70 23.75
C PRO A 183 16.08 0.75 25.15
N GLY A 184 16.55 1.68 25.98
CA GLY A 184 16.11 1.85 27.37
C GLY A 184 16.98 1.15 28.42
N ALA A 185 17.82 0.20 28.06
CA ALA A 185 18.84 -0.36 28.96
C ALA A 185 20.08 0.56 29.01
N PRO A 186 20.84 0.58 30.12
CA PRO A 186 22.08 1.35 30.20
C PRO A 186 23.14 0.76 29.26
N LEU A 187 23.90 1.64 28.59
CA LEU A 187 25.02 1.22 27.74
C LEU A 187 26.30 1.01 28.57
N GLY A 188 26.92 -0.12 28.36
CA GLY A 188 28.29 -0.38 28.76
C GLY A 188 29.32 0.17 27.77
N PRO A 189 30.62 0.12 28.09
CA PRO A 189 31.69 0.51 27.21
C PRO A 189 31.69 -0.35 25.91
N GLY A 190 31.60 0.29 24.74
CA GLY A 190 31.59 -0.38 23.43
C GLY A 190 30.22 -0.86 22.97
N GLU A 191 29.18 -0.68 23.75
CA GLU A 191 27.80 -1.04 23.38
C GLU A 191 27.09 0.11 22.64
N ILE A 192 26.15 -0.27 21.79
CA ILE A 192 25.25 0.65 21.06
C ILE A 192 23.82 0.15 21.14
N TYR A 193 22.85 1.07 20.99
CA TYR A 193 21.46 0.66 20.90
C TYR A 193 21.15 0.00 19.56
N GLU A 194 20.45 -1.12 19.65
CA GLU A 194 19.90 -1.79 18.48
C GLU A 194 18.81 -0.93 17.84
N SER A 195 18.93 -0.63 16.54
CA SER A 195 17.99 0.17 15.77
C SER A 195 17.47 -0.54 14.50
N ASN A 196 18.24 -1.52 13.99
CA ASN A 196 17.93 -2.19 12.74
C ASN A 196 16.71 -3.10 12.86
N LEU A 197 16.60 -3.84 13.94
CA LEU A 197 15.47 -4.73 14.23
C LEU A 197 14.17 -3.93 14.31
N THR A 198 14.22 -2.77 15.00
CA THR A 198 13.07 -1.86 15.09
C THR A 198 12.62 -1.39 13.69
N ALA A 199 13.56 -1.00 12.83
CA ALA A 199 13.28 -0.57 11.46
C ALA A 199 12.75 -1.72 10.60
N LEU A 200 13.40 -2.89 10.63
CA LEU A 200 13.00 -4.09 9.87
C LEU A 200 11.59 -4.54 10.23
N VAL A 201 11.24 -4.58 11.52
CA VAL A 201 9.88 -4.94 11.98
C VAL A 201 8.85 -3.93 11.46
N ALA A 202 9.13 -2.63 11.57
CA ALA A 202 8.25 -1.59 11.07
C ALA A 202 8.06 -1.68 9.54
N GLN A 203 9.14 -1.88 8.78
CA GLN A 203 9.11 -2.04 7.33
C GLN A 203 8.34 -3.31 6.92
N ALA A 204 8.56 -4.43 7.59
CA ALA A 204 7.86 -5.69 7.34
C ALA A 204 6.35 -5.54 7.58
N THR A 205 5.96 -4.93 8.70
CA THR A 205 4.57 -4.65 9.03
C THR A 205 3.92 -3.75 7.98
N ARG A 206 4.60 -2.67 7.56
CA ARG A 206 4.14 -1.77 6.50
C ARG A 206 4.00 -2.49 5.15
N ALA A 207 4.85 -3.48 4.87
CA ALA A 207 4.78 -4.32 3.67
C ALA A 207 3.69 -5.42 3.74
N GLY A 208 2.91 -5.46 4.82
CA GLY A 208 1.81 -6.39 5.02
C GLY A 208 2.22 -7.75 5.58
N ALA A 209 3.47 -7.92 6.05
CA ALA A 209 3.92 -9.16 6.68
C ALA A 209 3.43 -9.27 8.14
N GLU A 210 3.28 -10.51 8.60
CA GLU A 210 3.15 -10.87 10.01
C GLU A 210 4.55 -11.16 10.56
N VAL A 211 5.00 -10.34 11.52
CA VAL A 211 6.30 -10.56 12.16
C VAL A 211 6.14 -11.61 13.25
N THR A 212 6.70 -12.80 13.02
CA THR A 212 6.56 -13.96 13.93
C THR A 212 7.65 -14.04 14.98
N ALA A 213 8.81 -13.43 14.74
CA ALA A 213 9.92 -13.34 15.67
C ALA A 213 10.74 -12.07 15.40
N ALA A 214 11.29 -11.48 16.47
CA ALA A 214 12.19 -10.34 16.40
C ALA A 214 13.21 -10.45 17.55
N GLU A 215 14.46 -10.80 17.23
CA GLU A 215 15.45 -11.17 18.24
C GLU A 215 16.79 -10.45 18.02
N ILE A 216 17.44 -10.07 19.15
CA ILE A 216 18.83 -9.65 19.17
C ILE A 216 19.64 -10.86 19.63
N VAL A 217 20.66 -11.24 18.88
CA VAL A 217 21.49 -12.41 19.12
C VAL A 217 22.96 -11.97 19.21
N HIS A 218 23.65 -12.35 20.26
CA HIS A 218 25.09 -12.09 20.39
C HIS A 218 25.89 -12.91 19.36
N ASP A 219 27.10 -12.47 19.06
CA ASP A 219 28.01 -13.13 18.09
C ASP A 219 28.61 -14.45 18.68
N ASP A 220 27.71 -15.33 19.12
CA ASP A 220 27.99 -16.71 19.49
C ASP A 220 27.41 -17.66 18.44
N ARG A 221 28.24 -18.55 17.93
CA ARG A 221 27.85 -19.46 16.85
C ARG A 221 26.64 -20.32 17.18
N ALA A 222 26.59 -20.86 18.40
CA ALA A 222 25.49 -21.76 18.78
C ALA A 222 24.19 -20.97 18.97
N ALA A 223 24.27 -19.76 19.55
CA ALA A 223 23.13 -18.87 19.69
C ALA A 223 22.58 -18.43 18.33
N ILE A 224 23.45 -18.06 17.39
CA ILE A 224 23.06 -17.69 16.01
C ILE A 224 22.41 -18.87 15.28
N GLU A 225 23.01 -20.07 15.35
CA GLU A 225 22.45 -21.28 14.72
C GLU A 225 21.08 -21.63 15.30
N ALA A 226 20.89 -21.55 16.63
CA ALA A 226 19.62 -21.79 17.28
C ALA A 226 18.55 -20.77 16.89
N ALA A 227 18.90 -19.48 16.82
CA ALA A 227 17.98 -18.42 16.39
C ALA A 227 17.50 -18.60 14.93
N PHE A 228 18.43 -18.91 14.02
CA PHE A 228 18.06 -19.19 12.63
C PHE A 228 17.23 -20.48 12.51
N ALA A 229 17.58 -21.53 13.23
CA ALA A 229 16.78 -22.76 13.22
C ALA A 229 15.33 -22.52 13.64
N GLY A 230 15.09 -21.67 14.64
CA GLY A 230 13.76 -21.23 15.05
C GLY A 230 13.07 -20.34 14.02
N ALA A 231 13.82 -19.50 13.32
CA ALA A 231 13.30 -18.53 12.34
C ALA A 231 12.93 -19.17 10.99
N LEU A 232 13.59 -20.27 10.57
CA LEU A 232 13.36 -20.91 9.26
C LEU A 232 11.95 -21.50 9.08
N GLY A 233 11.10 -21.50 10.10
CA GLY A 233 9.67 -21.79 9.99
C GLY A 233 8.82 -20.64 9.43
N ALA A 234 9.39 -19.45 9.27
CA ALA A 234 8.75 -18.32 8.59
C ALA A 234 8.90 -18.44 7.05
N ASP A 235 8.13 -17.62 6.31
CA ASP A 235 8.27 -17.56 4.85
C ASP A 235 9.52 -16.77 4.44
N VAL A 236 9.86 -15.74 5.23
CA VAL A 236 11.00 -14.87 5.01
C VAL A 236 11.75 -14.67 6.32
N VAL A 237 13.07 -14.78 6.28
CA VAL A 237 13.98 -14.44 7.39
C VAL A 237 14.86 -13.30 6.95
N VAL A 238 14.96 -12.25 7.76
CA VAL A 238 15.85 -11.11 7.52
C VAL A 238 16.80 -10.98 8.71
N SER A 239 18.11 -11.11 8.45
CA SER A 239 19.12 -10.83 9.46
C SER A 239 19.86 -9.54 9.18
N SER A 240 20.12 -8.75 10.21
CA SER A 240 20.98 -7.57 10.14
C SER A 240 22.27 -7.83 10.90
N GLY A 241 23.40 -7.60 10.25
CA GLY A 241 24.73 -7.93 10.78
C GLY A 241 25.19 -9.34 10.36
N GLY A 242 26.44 -9.67 10.65
CA GLY A 242 27.04 -11.00 10.48
C GLY A 242 27.14 -11.53 9.06
N VAL A 243 27.03 -10.70 8.00
CA VAL A 243 27.09 -11.14 6.59
C VAL A 243 28.25 -10.53 5.77
N SER A 244 29.24 -9.97 6.46
CA SER A 244 30.42 -9.37 5.83
C SER A 244 31.60 -10.35 5.73
N VAL A 245 32.81 -9.91 5.97
CA VAL A 245 34.05 -10.67 5.85
C VAL A 245 34.83 -10.73 7.18
N GLY A 246 34.22 -10.32 8.28
CA GLY A 246 34.87 -10.27 9.58
C GLY A 246 35.11 -11.67 10.17
N PRO A 247 36.12 -11.84 11.02
CA PRO A 247 36.41 -13.11 11.69
C PRO A 247 35.30 -13.57 12.68
N HIS A 248 34.41 -12.65 13.03
CA HIS A 248 33.23 -12.89 13.90
C HIS A 248 31.93 -13.06 13.14
N ASP A 249 31.99 -13.25 11.78
CA ASP A 249 30.84 -13.44 10.94
C ASP A 249 30.35 -14.89 10.99
N HIS A 250 29.51 -15.20 11.98
CA HIS A 250 28.99 -16.55 12.22
C HIS A 250 27.67 -16.85 11.49
N VAL A 251 27.05 -15.84 10.84
CA VAL A 251 25.73 -16.00 10.19
C VAL A 251 25.81 -16.96 9.01
N LYS A 252 26.78 -16.77 8.10
CA LYS A 252 26.91 -17.64 6.93
C LYS A 252 27.24 -19.09 7.31
N PRO A 253 28.21 -19.37 8.21
CA PRO A 253 28.45 -20.73 8.67
C PRO A 253 27.24 -21.39 9.36
N ALA A 254 26.44 -20.63 10.10
CA ALA A 254 25.23 -21.14 10.73
C ALA A 254 24.15 -21.49 9.70
N LEU A 255 23.93 -20.60 8.72
CA LEU A 255 22.99 -20.86 7.61
C LEU A 255 23.40 -22.08 6.77
N ASP A 256 24.69 -22.22 6.50
CA ASP A 256 25.24 -23.38 5.76
C ASP A 256 25.02 -24.70 6.53
N ALA A 257 25.28 -24.69 7.86
CA ALA A 257 25.01 -25.83 8.75
C ALA A 257 23.52 -26.22 8.79
N LEU A 258 22.62 -25.25 8.63
CA LEU A 258 21.17 -25.45 8.52
C LEU A 258 20.70 -25.82 7.11
N GLY A 259 21.62 -25.99 6.16
CA GLY A 259 21.34 -26.36 4.78
C GLY A 259 20.74 -25.24 3.93
N VAL A 260 20.85 -23.99 4.34
CA VAL A 260 20.42 -22.83 3.54
C VAL A 260 21.38 -22.65 2.38
N ARG A 261 20.87 -22.78 1.18
CA ARG A 261 21.68 -22.65 -0.05
C ARG A 261 21.86 -21.18 -0.41
N GLU A 262 23.09 -20.70 -0.43
CA GLU A 262 23.41 -19.37 -0.98
C GLU A 262 23.03 -19.29 -2.46
N VAL A 263 22.29 -18.25 -2.83
CA VAL A 263 21.98 -17.92 -4.22
C VAL A 263 22.93 -16.86 -4.72
N PHE A 264 23.17 -15.81 -3.95
CA PHE A 264 24.21 -14.82 -4.23
C PHE A 264 24.68 -14.10 -2.97
N TRP A 265 25.84 -13.52 -3.08
CA TRP A 265 26.44 -12.62 -2.13
C TRP A 265 27.06 -11.43 -2.83
N ARG A 266 26.77 -10.21 -2.35
CA ARG A 266 27.18 -8.91 -2.86
C ARG A 266 26.42 -8.46 -4.11
N VAL A 267 25.88 -7.24 -3.99
CA VAL A 267 25.22 -6.51 -5.06
C VAL A 267 25.97 -5.21 -5.36
N ALA A 268 26.01 -4.82 -6.61
CA ALA A 268 26.66 -3.60 -7.09
C ALA A 268 25.84 -2.35 -6.74
N HIS A 269 25.69 -2.07 -5.43
CA HIS A 269 24.80 -1.05 -4.87
C HIS A 269 25.47 -0.31 -3.70
N LYS A 270 25.12 0.96 -3.48
CA LYS A 270 25.50 1.77 -2.32
C LYS A 270 24.28 2.56 -1.80
N PRO A 271 23.99 2.50 -0.47
CA PRO A 271 24.56 1.57 0.52
C PRO A 271 24.00 0.15 0.33
N GLY A 272 24.63 -0.87 0.93
CA GLY A 272 24.08 -2.23 0.92
C GLY A 272 24.86 -3.27 0.11
N LYS A 273 26.12 -2.96 -0.32
CA LYS A 273 26.96 -3.90 -1.07
C LYS A 273 27.00 -5.34 -0.54
N PRO A 274 27.12 -5.63 0.79
CA PRO A 274 27.27 -6.99 1.30
C PRO A 274 25.97 -7.78 1.44
N LEU A 275 24.87 -7.36 0.78
CA LEU A 275 23.63 -8.13 0.76
C LEU A 275 23.90 -9.59 0.41
N TRP A 276 23.40 -10.49 1.23
CA TRP A 276 23.40 -11.93 1.05
C TRP A 276 21.97 -12.44 0.87
N PHE A 277 21.78 -13.41 -0.02
CA PHE A 277 20.49 -14.05 -0.23
C PHE A 277 20.64 -15.55 -0.40
N GLY A 278 19.77 -16.31 0.26
CA GLY A 278 19.73 -17.76 0.19
C GLY A 278 18.31 -18.31 0.36
N VAL A 279 18.19 -19.60 0.11
CA VAL A 279 16.93 -20.34 0.20
C VAL A 279 17.12 -21.54 1.11
N ALA A 280 16.29 -21.66 2.13
CA ALA A 280 16.28 -22.78 3.07
C ALA A 280 15.70 -24.05 2.43
N PRO A 281 16.00 -25.26 2.95
CA PRO A 281 15.48 -26.52 2.42
C PRO A 281 13.95 -26.56 2.34
N ALA A 282 13.25 -25.96 3.31
CA ALA A 282 11.80 -25.85 3.35
C ALA A 282 11.22 -24.75 2.44
N GLY A 283 12.07 -23.93 1.81
CA GLY A 283 11.69 -22.89 0.88
C GLY A 283 11.60 -21.48 1.51
N ALA A 284 11.93 -21.30 2.79
CA ALA A 284 12.04 -19.97 3.38
C ALA A 284 13.14 -19.14 2.67
N LEU A 285 12.82 -17.87 2.40
CA LEU A 285 13.76 -16.94 1.77
C LEU A 285 14.54 -16.23 2.86
N VAL A 286 15.87 -16.29 2.78
CA VAL A 286 16.76 -15.75 3.81
C VAL A 286 17.57 -14.60 3.26
N PHE A 287 17.46 -13.44 3.92
CA PHE A 287 18.19 -12.22 3.58
C PHE A 287 19.14 -11.86 4.70
N GLY A 288 20.41 -11.71 4.37
CA GLY A 288 21.42 -11.12 5.25
C GLY A 288 21.69 -9.68 4.79
N VAL A 289 21.19 -8.70 5.54
CA VAL A 289 21.44 -7.29 5.25
C VAL A 289 22.59 -6.75 6.09
N PRO A 290 23.27 -5.69 5.65
CA PRO A 290 24.41 -5.12 6.40
C PRO A 290 24.00 -4.60 7.78
N GLY A 291 24.93 -4.64 8.75
CA GLY A 291 24.72 -4.07 10.10
C GLY A 291 24.59 -2.54 10.14
N ASN A 292 25.10 -1.80 9.14
CA ASN A 292 24.89 -0.36 9.07
C ASN A 292 23.40 -0.03 8.88
N PRO A 293 22.79 0.83 9.72
CA PRO A 293 21.33 0.99 9.77
C PRO A 293 20.71 1.51 8.47
N VAL A 294 21.35 2.47 7.81
CA VAL A 294 20.82 2.96 6.52
C VAL A 294 20.95 1.90 5.42
N SER A 295 22.00 1.08 5.45
CA SER A 295 22.15 -0.03 4.51
C SER A 295 21.07 -1.09 4.71
N SER A 296 20.76 -1.43 5.96
CA SER A 296 19.69 -2.35 6.31
C SER A 296 18.34 -1.85 5.80
N LEU A 297 17.99 -0.59 6.09
CA LEU A 297 16.75 0.07 5.66
C LEU A 297 16.61 0.05 4.13
N VAL A 298 17.65 0.46 3.41
CA VAL A 298 17.63 0.52 1.94
C VAL A 298 17.56 -0.87 1.32
N CYS A 299 18.29 -1.85 1.85
CA CYS A 299 18.23 -3.23 1.37
C CYS A 299 16.85 -3.84 1.55
N PHE A 300 16.17 -3.55 2.67
CA PHE A 300 14.80 -4.02 2.86
C PHE A 300 13.86 -3.47 1.78
N GLU A 301 13.85 -2.15 1.55
CA GLU A 301 12.96 -1.53 0.56
C GLU A 301 13.23 -2.03 -0.87
N LEU A 302 14.50 -2.24 -1.21
CA LEU A 302 14.89 -2.67 -2.57
C LEU A 302 14.68 -4.15 -2.83
N PHE A 303 14.95 -5.03 -1.85
CA PHE A 303 15.07 -6.46 -2.10
C PHE A 303 14.06 -7.32 -1.31
N VAL A 304 13.70 -6.93 -0.09
CA VAL A 304 12.77 -7.72 0.75
C VAL A 304 11.31 -7.34 0.47
N ARG A 305 10.99 -6.04 0.45
CA ARG A 305 9.62 -5.57 0.20
C ARG A 305 9.01 -6.06 -1.11
N PRO A 306 9.72 -6.05 -2.27
CA PRO A 306 9.17 -6.59 -3.52
C PRO A 306 8.78 -8.07 -3.41
N VAL A 307 9.57 -8.86 -2.69
CA VAL A 307 9.29 -10.28 -2.46
C VAL A 307 8.04 -10.48 -1.62
N LEU A 308 7.90 -9.76 -0.51
CA LEU A 308 6.72 -9.83 0.35
C LEU A 308 5.43 -9.51 -0.45
N ARG A 309 5.50 -8.56 -1.39
CA ARG A 309 4.39 -8.21 -2.28
C ARG A 309 4.13 -9.30 -3.32
N ALA A 310 5.18 -9.81 -3.97
CA ALA A 310 5.06 -10.89 -4.95
C ALA A 310 4.46 -12.16 -4.34
N MET A 311 4.85 -12.52 -3.12
CA MET A 311 4.30 -13.64 -2.37
C MET A 311 2.79 -13.50 -2.11
N GLN A 312 2.29 -12.28 -1.94
CA GLN A 312 0.86 -11.98 -1.81
C GLN A 312 0.14 -11.89 -3.16
N GLY A 313 0.86 -12.03 -4.27
CA GLY A 313 0.29 -11.89 -5.62
C GLY A 313 0.00 -10.45 -6.03
N SER A 314 0.54 -9.46 -5.31
CA SER A 314 0.46 -8.06 -5.71
C SER A 314 1.35 -7.83 -6.94
N PRO A 315 0.86 -7.18 -7.99
CA PRO A 315 1.69 -6.83 -9.13
C PRO A 315 2.81 -5.87 -8.71
N GLU A 316 3.90 -5.91 -9.46
CA GLU A 316 4.95 -4.90 -9.32
C GLU A 316 4.35 -3.52 -9.68
N GLU A 317 4.49 -2.56 -8.77
CA GLU A 317 4.07 -1.19 -9.04
C GLU A 317 5.22 -0.45 -9.72
N PRO A 318 4.92 0.29 -10.80
CA PRO A 318 5.91 1.18 -11.40
C PRO A 318 6.47 2.13 -10.34
N ARG A 319 7.78 2.27 -10.31
CA ARG A 319 8.40 3.23 -9.41
C ARG A 319 8.05 4.64 -9.86
N PRO A 320 7.68 5.53 -8.94
CA PRO A 320 7.49 6.92 -9.29
C PRO A 320 8.81 7.54 -9.74
N VAL A 321 8.72 8.56 -10.58
CA VAL A 321 9.85 9.34 -11.06
C VAL A 321 9.71 10.80 -10.63
N ALA A 322 10.82 11.44 -10.31
CA ALA A 322 10.86 12.87 -10.02
C ALA A 322 12.19 13.48 -10.50
N ARG A 323 12.25 14.80 -10.61
CA ARG A 323 13.46 15.52 -11.01
C ARG A 323 14.44 15.65 -9.86
N LEU A 324 15.72 15.56 -10.14
CA LEU A 324 16.75 15.91 -9.16
C LEU A 324 16.80 17.42 -8.97
N ALA A 325 16.69 17.89 -7.73
CA ALA A 325 16.83 19.31 -7.39
C ALA A 325 18.29 19.79 -7.49
N ARG A 326 19.23 18.89 -7.23
CA ARG A 326 20.69 19.13 -7.28
C ARG A 326 21.40 17.96 -7.94
N PRO A 327 22.59 18.16 -8.51
CA PRO A 327 23.37 17.07 -9.08
C PRO A 327 23.70 15.99 -8.03
N ILE A 328 23.74 14.74 -8.44
CA ILE A 328 24.17 13.61 -7.61
C ILE A 328 25.34 12.92 -8.29
N SER A 329 26.45 12.79 -7.58
CA SER A 329 27.62 12.07 -8.08
C SER A 329 27.32 10.60 -8.29
N ARG A 330 27.59 10.09 -9.48
CA ARG A 330 27.48 8.68 -9.85
C ARG A 330 28.66 7.90 -9.30
N LEU A 331 28.44 6.62 -9.10
CA LEU A 331 29.51 5.67 -8.77
C LEU A 331 29.78 4.80 -9.99
N GLU A 332 31.02 4.69 -10.41
CA GLU A 332 31.39 4.00 -11.66
C GLU A 332 30.87 2.56 -11.77
N THR A 333 30.88 1.82 -10.66
CA THR A 333 30.63 0.37 -10.64
C THR A 333 29.44 -0.06 -9.80
N ARG A 334 28.69 0.89 -9.23
CA ARG A 334 27.56 0.61 -8.33
C ARG A 334 26.43 1.60 -8.51
N ASP A 335 25.21 1.12 -8.47
CA ASP A 335 24.04 1.98 -8.38
C ASP A 335 24.02 2.66 -7.01
N HIS A 336 23.55 3.89 -6.96
CA HIS A 336 23.57 4.73 -5.78
C HIS A 336 22.16 5.07 -5.33
N ALA A 337 21.75 4.54 -4.17
CA ALA A 337 20.50 4.89 -3.51
C ALA A 337 20.76 6.10 -2.60
N VAL A 338 20.24 7.24 -3.00
CA VAL A 338 20.45 8.52 -2.33
C VAL A 338 19.21 8.94 -1.58
N ARG A 339 19.33 9.20 -0.29
CA ARG A 339 18.24 9.71 0.53
C ARG A 339 17.91 11.13 0.14
N CYS A 340 16.62 11.39 -0.15
CA CYS A 340 16.15 12.68 -0.61
C CYS A 340 14.91 13.12 0.17
N ARG A 341 14.69 14.42 0.23
CA ARG A 341 13.39 15.03 0.54
C ARG A 341 12.62 15.22 -0.75
N LEU A 342 11.32 14.95 -0.70
CA LEU A 342 10.40 15.34 -1.76
C LEU A 342 9.95 16.76 -1.51
N ARG A 343 10.13 17.66 -2.48
CA ARG A 343 9.66 19.03 -2.39
C ARG A 343 8.99 19.47 -3.68
N PRO A 344 8.06 20.44 -3.61
CA PRO A 344 7.54 21.07 -4.81
C PRO A 344 8.66 21.80 -5.56
N GLY A 345 8.69 21.63 -6.87
CA GLY A 345 9.56 22.35 -7.82
C GLY A 345 8.74 22.99 -8.93
N PRO A 346 9.38 23.73 -9.85
CA PRO A 346 8.68 24.45 -10.92
C PRO A 346 7.91 23.52 -11.88
N ASP A 347 8.40 22.30 -12.10
CA ASP A 347 7.84 21.35 -13.05
C ASP A 347 7.29 20.08 -12.36
N GLY A 348 6.92 20.15 -11.09
CA GLY A 348 6.40 19.05 -10.29
C GLY A 348 7.26 18.73 -9.06
N MET A 349 7.16 17.52 -8.54
CA MET A 349 7.95 17.13 -7.37
C MET A 349 9.42 16.92 -7.72
N GLU A 350 10.29 17.39 -6.83
CA GLU A 350 11.75 17.26 -6.92
C GLU A 350 12.31 16.44 -5.77
N LEU A 351 13.38 15.70 -6.08
CA LEU A 351 14.20 14.96 -5.12
C LEU A 351 15.40 15.82 -4.71
N ASP A 352 15.39 16.32 -3.48
CA ASP A 352 16.51 17.09 -2.93
C ASP A 352 17.34 16.20 -1.98
N PRO A 353 18.62 15.87 -2.32
CA PRO A 353 19.47 15.05 -1.47
C PRO A 353 19.50 15.55 -0.03
N ALA A 354 19.14 14.71 0.93
CA ALA A 354 18.96 15.05 2.33
C ALA A 354 20.21 14.74 3.16
N GLY A 355 20.90 15.77 3.62
CA GLY A 355 22.05 15.62 4.54
C GLY A 355 23.19 14.78 3.99
N GLU A 356 24.03 14.30 4.90
CA GLU A 356 25.14 13.40 4.57
C GLU A 356 24.61 11.98 4.28
N GLN A 357 25.25 11.29 3.32
CA GLN A 357 24.79 10.03 2.75
C GLN A 357 25.49 8.79 3.34
N ASP A 358 26.20 8.91 4.46
CA ASP A 358 26.89 7.78 5.07
C ASP A 358 25.93 6.76 5.66
N SER A 359 26.30 5.49 5.56
CA SER A 359 25.42 4.36 5.86
C SER A 359 25.12 4.14 7.36
N HIS A 360 25.84 4.81 8.25
CA HIS A 360 25.62 4.76 9.69
C HIS A 360 24.71 5.90 10.20
N MET A 361 24.43 6.91 9.38
CA MET A 361 23.71 8.13 9.78
C MET A 361 22.19 7.97 9.73
N ILE A 362 21.65 7.17 10.63
CA ILE A 362 20.21 6.85 10.68
C ILE A 362 19.35 8.06 11.04
N VAL A 363 19.85 8.96 11.91
CA VAL A 363 19.12 10.19 12.28
C VAL A 363 18.98 11.12 11.07
N HIS A 364 20.01 11.26 10.24
CA HIS A 364 19.91 12.00 8.98
C HIS A 364 18.96 11.30 7.98
N ALA A 365 18.94 9.96 7.98
CA ALA A 365 18.04 9.20 7.13
C ALA A 365 16.56 9.39 7.50
N SER A 366 16.25 9.62 8.78
CA SER A 366 14.87 9.82 9.24
C SER A 366 14.22 11.11 8.73
N ALA A 367 15.02 12.04 8.19
CA ALA A 367 14.56 13.28 7.54
C ALA A 367 14.30 13.13 6.03
N ALA A 368 14.48 11.93 5.47
CA ALA A 368 14.25 11.66 4.06
C ALA A 368 12.83 11.13 3.82
N ASP A 369 12.22 11.54 2.72
CA ASP A 369 10.89 11.08 2.28
C ASP A 369 11.00 10.04 1.17
N ALA A 370 12.18 9.92 0.53
CA ALA A 370 12.40 9.09 -0.62
C ALA A 370 13.87 8.64 -0.74
N ILE A 371 14.04 7.55 -1.47
CA ILE A 371 15.36 7.07 -1.92
C ILE A 371 15.43 7.20 -3.43
N ALA A 372 16.20 8.15 -3.95
CA ALA A 372 16.48 8.28 -5.37
C ALA A 372 17.40 7.14 -5.83
N LEU A 373 17.08 6.51 -6.95
CA LEU A 373 17.85 5.41 -7.53
C LEU A 373 18.68 5.95 -8.70
N VAL A 374 19.96 6.13 -8.50
CA VAL A 374 20.90 6.67 -9.49
C VAL A 374 21.77 5.55 -10.03
N ASP A 375 21.67 5.29 -11.31
CA ASP A 375 22.45 4.23 -11.98
C ASP A 375 23.96 4.48 -11.91
N ALA A 376 24.71 3.38 -11.89
CA ALA A 376 26.16 3.39 -12.02
C ALA A 376 26.61 4.18 -13.26
N GLY A 377 27.75 4.84 -13.15
CA GLY A 377 28.30 5.64 -14.25
C GLY A 377 29.35 6.62 -13.78
N THR A 378 29.93 7.36 -14.73
CA THR A 378 30.91 8.42 -14.47
C THR A 378 30.25 9.79 -14.32
N GLY A 379 30.90 10.70 -13.63
CA GLY A 379 30.45 12.07 -13.44
C GLY A 379 29.23 12.17 -12.52
N GLU A 380 28.30 13.04 -12.86
CA GLU A 380 27.10 13.33 -12.06
C GLU A 380 25.82 13.07 -12.85
N ALA A 381 24.75 12.71 -12.15
CA ALA A 381 23.39 12.89 -12.64
C ALA A 381 23.04 14.36 -12.43
N PRO A 382 22.82 15.16 -13.50
CA PRO A 382 22.65 16.60 -13.37
C PRO A 382 21.31 16.95 -12.68
N ALA A 383 21.23 18.16 -12.12
CA ALA A 383 19.96 18.73 -11.68
C ALA A 383 18.95 18.71 -12.84
N GLY A 384 17.68 18.49 -12.54
CA GLY A 384 16.60 18.34 -13.53
C GLY A 384 16.49 16.96 -14.17
N SER A 385 17.45 16.05 -13.99
CA SER A 385 17.33 14.66 -14.46
C SER A 385 16.15 13.95 -13.81
N LEU A 386 15.36 13.22 -14.59
CA LEU A 386 14.34 12.31 -14.07
C LEU A 386 15.00 11.04 -13.55
N VAL A 387 14.70 10.68 -12.31
CA VAL A 387 15.16 9.44 -11.69
C VAL A 387 14.01 8.73 -10.99
N GLU A 388 14.06 7.41 -11.00
CA GLU A 388 13.15 6.61 -10.18
C GLU A 388 13.46 6.78 -8.69
N TYR A 389 12.43 6.66 -7.87
CA TYR A 389 12.63 6.67 -6.42
C TYR A 389 11.70 5.70 -5.69
N LEU A 390 12.10 5.33 -4.48
CA LEU A 390 11.28 4.59 -3.52
C LEU A 390 10.76 5.58 -2.47
N PRO A 391 9.45 5.72 -2.26
CA PRO A 391 8.90 6.42 -1.10
C PRO A 391 9.27 5.68 0.20
N LEU A 392 9.65 6.43 1.25
CA LEU A 392 9.98 5.91 2.58
C LEU A 392 8.79 5.92 3.55
#